data_e62a8607511b21c2659b47231f370f26
#
_entry.id   e62a8607511b21c2659b47231f370f26
#
_cell.length_a   1.000
_cell.length_b   1.000
_cell.length_c   1.000
_cell.angle_alpha   90.00
_cell.angle_beta   90.00
_cell.angle_gamma   90.00
#
_symmetry.space_group_name_H-M   'P 1'
#
loop_
_entity.id
_entity.type
_entity.pdbx_description
1 polymer ?
#
loop_
_entity_poly.entity_id
_entity_poly.type
_entity_poly.pdbx_seq_one_letter_code
_entity_poly.pdbx_strand_id
1 'polypeptide(L)'
;MGILIFNVISILIIVFVICIFLIKNKLNNKIINRNIEYDYIANKPMTKSELVIYNDIKSIIENSDILLSQVRLVELVGVDTKKHKYKSSGWYKRFNKLSRKHIDFVILDSDGNVKKVIELNDFTHRNNNRINRDIEVKNIFKSIGVELITIDFNDRVKLKDLILKDEKK
;
A
#
# COMPACT_ATOMS: atom_id res chain seq x y z
N MET A 1 -52.19 -1.14 49.22
CA MET A 1 -51.50 -2.30 48.65
C MET A 1 -50.90 -2.01 47.25
N GLY A 2 -51.58 -1.35 46.29
CA GLY A 2 -51.10 -1.05 44.95
C GLY A 2 -49.86 -0.14 44.89
N ILE A 3 -49.75 0.90 45.73
CA ILE A 3 -48.61 1.83 45.74
C ILE A 3 -47.36 1.14 46.22
N LEU A 4 -47.42 0.21 47.14
CA LEU A 4 -46.24 -0.55 47.62
C LEU A 4 -45.68 -1.48 46.52
N ILE A 5 -46.55 -2.15 45.76
CA ILE A 5 -46.22 -3.02 44.69
C ILE A 5 -45.55 -2.21 43.54
N PHE A 6 -46.08 -1.03 43.20
CA PHE A 6 -45.54 -0.15 42.19
C PHE A 6 -44.12 0.33 42.56
N ASN A 7 -43.88 0.72 43.81
CA ASN A 7 -42.55 1.12 44.27
C ASN A 7 -41.55 -0.03 44.23
N VAL A 8 -41.93 -1.24 44.55
CA VAL A 8 -41.04 -2.42 44.48
C VAL A 8 -40.68 -2.73 43.03
N ILE A 9 -41.65 -2.66 42.10
CA ILE A 9 -41.39 -2.88 40.68
C ILE A 9 -40.42 -1.84 40.12
N SER A 10 -40.61 -0.54 40.47
CA SER A 10 -39.73 0.52 40.00
C SER A 10 -38.30 0.36 40.51
N ILE A 11 -38.10 -0.06 41.76
CA ILE A 11 -36.79 -0.35 42.32
C ILE A 11 -36.11 -1.52 41.58
N LEU A 12 -36.86 -2.59 41.30
CA LEU A 12 -36.32 -3.74 40.53
C LEU A 12 -35.89 -3.36 39.13
N ILE A 13 -36.64 -2.49 38.44
CA ILE A 13 -36.28 -1.99 37.11
C ILE A 13 -34.97 -1.16 37.18
N ILE A 14 -34.84 -0.28 38.17
CA ILE A 14 -33.64 0.54 38.35
C ILE A 14 -32.42 -0.36 38.62
N VAL A 15 -32.55 -1.34 39.50
CA VAL A 15 -31.46 -2.31 39.80
C VAL A 15 -31.07 -3.08 38.55
N PHE A 16 -32.05 -3.53 37.74
CA PHE A 16 -31.78 -4.25 36.49
C PHE A 16 -31.03 -3.38 35.48
N VAL A 17 -31.40 -2.12 35.29
CA VAL A 17 -30.71 -1.18 34.41
C VAL A 17 -29.28 -0.93 34.88
N ILE A 18 -29.08 -0.76 36.20
CA ILE A 18 -27.73 -0.60 36.78
C ILE A 18 -26.87 -1.85 36.53
N CYS A 19 -27.45 -3.05 36.72
CA CYS A 19 -26.74 -4.30 36.44
C CYS A 19 -26.32 -4.40 34.96
N ILE A 20 -27.19 -4.08 34.01
CA ILE A 20 -26.86 -4.07 32.59
C ILE A 20 -25.73 -3.06 32.30
N PHE A 21 -25.80 -1.87 32.89
CA PHE A 21 -24.77 -0.84 32.73
C PHE A 21 -23.40 -1.30 33.25
N LEU A 22 -23.38 -1.93 34.45
CA LEU A 22 -22.15 -2.46 35.04
C LEU A 22 -21.55 -3.61 34.21
N ILE A 23 -22.41 -4.51 33.69
CA ILE A 23 -21.99 -5.61 32.81
C ILE A 23 -21.38 -5.05 31.52
N LYS A 24 -22.05 -4.06 30.89
CA LYS A 24 -21.54 -3.40 29.68
C LYS A 24 -20.21 -2.71 29.90
N ASN A 25 -20.06 -2.00 31.03
CA ASN A 25 -18.78 -1.35 31.39
C ASN A 25 -17.65 -2.38 31.64
N LYS A 26 -17.97 -3.48 32.33
CA LYS A 26 -16.99 -4.57 32.56
C LYS A 26 -16.56 -5.25 31.27
N LEU A 27 -17.49 -5.45 30.32
CA LEU A 27 -17.18 -6.01 28.98
C LEU A 27 -16.34 -5.04 28.16
N ASN A 28 -16.68 -3.76 28.12
CA ASN A 28 -15.90 -2.75 27.41
C ASN A 28 -14.48 -2.63 27.98
N ASN A 29 -14.32 -2.60 29.29
CA ASN A 29 -13.01 -2.56 29.93
C ASN A 29 -12.18 -3.84 29.67
N LYS A 30 -12.83 -5.00 29.55
CA LYS A 30 -12.16 -6.26 29.17
C LYS A 30 -11.70 -6.27 27.72
N ILE A 31 -12.39 -5.56 26.81
CA ILE A 31 -12.01 -5.41 25.41
C ILE A 31 -10.85 -4.41 25.28
N ILE A 32 -10.89 -3.30 26.04
CA ILE A 32 -9.86 -2.24 26.01
C ILE A 32 -8.56 -2.73 26.67
N ASN A 33 -8.64 -3.56 27.74
CA ASN A 33 -7.47 -4.08 28.47
C ASN A 33 -6.97 -5.43 27.95
N ARG A 34 -7.29 -5.87 26.72
CA ARG A 34 -6.49 -6.89 26.06
C ARG A 34 -5.14 -6.25 25.77
N ASN A 35 -4.13 -6.61 26.55
CA ASN A 35 -2.74 -6.42 26.15
C ASN A 35 -2.54 -7.21 24.87
N ILE A 36 -2.71 -6.54 23.72
CA ILE A 36 -2.36 -7.11 22.42
C ILE A 36 -0.85 -7.08 22.40
N GLU A 37 -0.24 -8.21 22.63
CA GLU A 37 1.20 -8.40 22.46
C GLU A 37 1.46 -8.38 20.95
N TYR A 38 2.26 -7.41 20.50
CA TYR A 38 2.64 -7.26 19.10
C TYR A 38 4.01 -7.87 18.89
N ASP A 39 4.07 -9.05 18.27
CA ASP A 39 5.29 -9.77 17.91
C ASP A 39 5.93 -9.22 16.63
N TYR A 40 6.21 -7.90 16.60
CA TYR A 40 6.78 -7.23 15.42
C TYR A 40 8.13 -6.60 15.73
N ILE A 41 9.00 -6.62 14.74
CA ILE A 41 10.30 -5.94 14.79
C ILE A 41 10.37 -4.93 13.64
N ALA A 42 11.15 -3.86 13.83
CA ALA A 42 11.43 -2.89 12.76
C ALA A 42 12.24 -3.55 11.63
N ASN A 43 11.87 -3.29 10.40
CA ASN A 43 12.60 -3.75 9.22
C ASN A 43 13.10 -2.57 8.39
N LYS A 44 14.10 -2.80 7.54
CA LYS A 44 14.58 -1.80 6.59
C LYS A 44 13.77 -1.93 5.29
N PRO A 45 13.10 -0.87 4.83
CA PRO A 45 12.26 -0.95 3.63
C PRO A 45 13.08 -1.10 2.33
N MET A 46 14.35 -0.66 2.32
CA MET A 46 15.24 -0.73 1.18
C MET A 46 16.49 -1.55 1.47
N THR A 47 16.96 -2.30 0.50
CA THR A 47 18.28 -2.93 0.49
C THR A 47 19.40 -1.89 0.32
N LYS A 48 20.65 -2.30 0.50
CA LYS A 48 21.80 -1.41 0.27
C LYS A 48 21.88 -0.91 -1.18
N SER A 49 21.61 -1.78 -2.15
CA SER A 49 21.61 -1.44 -3.59
C SER A 49 20.49 -0.46 -3.92
N GLU A 50 19.30 -0.69 -3.43
CA GLU A 50 18.16 0.22 -3.61
C GLU A 50 18.42 1.59 -2.98
N LEU A 51 19.06 1.66 -1.81
CA LEU A 51 19.40 2.92 -1.17
C LEU A 51 20.40 3.74 -1.99
N VAL A 52 21.37 3.09 -2.65
CA VAL A 52 22.31 3.76 -3.56
C VAL A 52 21.55 4.33 -4.77
N ILE A 53 20.73 3.53 -5.43
CA ILE A 53 19.91 3.97 -6.58
C ILE A 53 18.94 5.09 -6.18
N TYR A 54 18.30 5.01 -5.00
CA TYR A 54 17.46 6.07 -4.47
C TYR A 54 18.19 7.41 -4.41
N ASN A 55 19.42 7.41 -3.87
CA ASN A 55 20.22 8.63 -3.76
C ASN A 55 20.67 9.15 -5.12
N ASP A 56 21.01 8.25 -6.05
CA ASP A 56 21.36 8.63 -7.44
C ASP A 56 20.15 9.29 -8.12
N ILE A 57 18.93 8.69 -8.05
CA ILE A 57 17.70 9.30 -8.59
C ILE A 57 17.44 10.65 -7.95
N LYS A 58 17.53 10.76 -6.62
CA LYS A 58 17.29 12.00 -5.90
C LYS A 58 18.24 13.14 -6.30
N SER A 59 19.44 12.82 -6.75
CA SER A 59 20.41 13.80 -7.25
C SER A 59 20.14 14.26 -8.69
N ILE A 60 19.29 13.53 -9.45
CA ILE A 60 19.01 13.74 -10.87
C ILE A 60 17.69 14.50 -11.08
N ILE A 61 16.67 14.18 -10.28
CA ILE A 61 15.33 14.76 -10.42
C ILE A 61 15.29 16.22 -9.97
N GLU A 62 14.28 16.95 -10.44
CA GLU A 62 14.04 18.34 -10.03
C GLU A 62 13.64 18.44 -8.57
N ASN A 63 13.86 19.60 -7.94
CA ASN A 63 13.46 19.85 -6.54
C ASN A 63 11.93 19.81 -6.34
N SER A 64 11.16 20.04 -7.39
CA SER A 64 9.70 19.97 -7.41
C SER A 64 9.17 18.53 -7.50
N ASP A 65 10.01 17.59 -7.95
CA ASP A 65 9.62 16.18 -8.11
C ASP A 65 9.62 15.44 -6.77
N ILE A 66 8.70 14.49 -6.64
CA ILE A 66 8.57 13.65 -5.46
C ILE A 66 9.07 12.25 -5.78
N LEU A 67 10.10 11.79 -5.05
CA LEU A 67 10.61 10.43 -5.16
C LEU A 67 10.01 9.54 -4.08
N LEU A 68 9.31 8.50 -4.49
CA LEU A 68 8.78 7.45 -3.62
C LEU A 68 9.55 6.14 -3.83
N SER A 69 9.63 5.32 -2.79
CA SER A 69 10.22 3.97 -2.86
C SER A 69 9.25 2.91 -2.36
N GLN A 70 9.38 1.68 -2.88
CA GLN A 70 8.60 0.51 -2.48
C GLN A 70 7.09 0.74 -2.56
N VAL A 71 6.62 1.35 -3.66
CA VAL A 71 5.22 1.69 -3.88
C VAL A 71 4.45 0.47 -4.37
N ARG A 72 3.34 0.14 -3.75
CA ARG A 72 2.49 -0.95 -4.21
C ARG A 72 1.91 -0.63 -5.59
N LEU A 73 1.95 -1.61 -6.51
CA LEU A 73 1.46 -1.40 -7.88
C LEU A 73 -0.02 -0.97 -7.92
N VAL A 74 -0.84 -1.42 -6.96
CA VAL A 74 -2.26 -1.07 -6.85
C VAL A 74 -2.50 0.42 -6.51
N GLU A 75 -1.51 1.12 -5.95
CA GLU A 75 -1.58 2.57 -5.69
C GLU A 75 -1.33 3.40 -6.97
N LEU A 76 -0.67 2.80 -7.96
CA LEU A 76 -0.33 3.44 -9.24
C LEU A 76 -1.33 3.07 -10.35
N VAL A 77 -1.93 1.88 -10.25
CA VAL A 77 -2.76 1.30 -11.31
C VAL A 77 -4.06 0.74 -10.75
N GLY A 78 -5.18 1.25 -11.21
CA GLY A 78 -6.52 0.76 -10.85
C GLY A 78 -7.02 -0.35 -11.76
N VAL A 79 -8.01 -1.12 -11.28
CA VAL A 79 -8.76 -2.06 -12.13
C VAL A 79 -9.83 -1.30 -12.90
N ASP A 80 -9.88 -1.45 -14.21
CA ASP A 80 -10.90 -0.85 -15.07
C ASP A 80 -12.31 -1.33 -14.68
N THR A 81 -13.07 -0.45 -14.03
CA THR A 81 -14.42 -0.74 -13.53
C THR A 81 -15.49 -0.82 -14.64
N LYS A 82 -15.18 -0.29 -15.84
CA LYS A 82 -16.05 -0.44 -17.02
C LYS A 82 -16.02 -1.88 -17.54
N LYS A 83 -14.86 -2.54 -17.45
CA LYS A 83 -14.68 -3.96 -17.85
C LYS A 83 -14.99 -4.94 -16.73
N HIS A 84 -14.74 -4.54 -15.48
CA HIS A 84 -14.90 -5.41 -14.30
C HIS A 84 -15.62 -4.65 -13.21
N LYS A 85 -16.91 -4.94 -13.00
CA LYS A 85 -17.73 -4.29 -11.99
C LYS A 85 -17.01 -4.29 -10.63
N TYR A 86 -16.96 -3.13 -9.97
CA TYR A 86 -16.33 -2.96 -8.67
C TYR A 86 -16.77 -4.05 -7.68
N LYS A 87 -15.82 -4.60 -6.96
CA LYS A 87 -16.02 -5.71 -6.00
C LYS A 87 -16.60 -7.02 -6.59
N SER A 88 -16.65 -7.19 -7.91
CA SER A 88 -16.93 -8.51 -8.51
C SER A 88 -15.73 -9.46 -8.35
N SER A 89 -15.95 -10.77 -8.55
CA SER A 89 -14.85 -11.76 -8.54
C SER A 89 -13.75 -11.41 -9.56
N GLY A 90 -14.14 -10.93 -10.75
CA GLY A 90 -13.22 -10.49 -11.79
C GLY A 90 -12.39 -9.26 -11.38
N TRP A 91 -13.01 -8.32 -10.64
CA TRP A 91 -12.33 -7.16 -10.06
C TRP A 91 -11.35 -7.59 -8.97
N TYR A 92 -11.77 -8.41 -8.01
CA TYR A 92 -10.89 -8.89 -6.92
C TYR A 92 -9.70 -9.71 -7.44
N LYS A 93 -9.90 -10.54 -8.47
CA LYS A 93 -8.80 -11.30 -9.09
C LYS A 93 -7.69 -10.37 -9.57
N ARG A 94 -8.03 -9.24 -10.20
CA ARG A 94 -7.09 -8.25 -10.72
C ARG A 94 -6.49 -7.39 -9.62
N PHE A 95 -7.33 -6.89 -8.73
CA PHE A 95 -6.89 -6.12 -7.56
C PHE A 95 -5.87 -6.89 -6.73
N ASN A 96 -6.14 -8.14 -6.37
CA ASN A 96 -5.23 -8.98 -5.59
C ASN A 96 -3.92 -9.25 -6.32
N LYS A 97 -3.93 -9.26 -7.66
CA LYS A 97 -2.73 -9.42 -8.47
C LYS A 97 -1.84 -8.18 -8.44
N LEU A 98 -2.43 -6.99 -8.48
CA LEU A 98 -1.73 -5.71 -8.37
C LEU A 98 -1.22 -5.48 -6.93
N SER A 99 -2.07 -5.75 -5.93
CA SER A 99 -1.78 -5.41 -4.53
C SER A 99 -0.59 -6.17 -3.91
N ARG A 100 -0.18 -7.29 -4.53
CA ARG A 100 0.97 -8.10 -4.11
C ARG A 100 2.29 -7.71 -4.77
N LYS A 101 2.28 -6.70 -5.65
CA LYS A 101 3.46 -6.25 -6.37
C LYS A 101 3.86 -4.87 -5.86
N HIS A 102 5.16 -4.65 -5.77
CA HIS A 102 5.75 -3.35 -5.44
C HIS A 102 6.62 -2.91 -6.59
N ILE A 103 6.75 -1.62 -6.72
CA ILE A 103 7.66 -0.93 -7.62
C ILE A 103 8.74 -0.30 -6.77
N ASP A 104 10.00 -0.46 -7.17
CA ASP A 104 11.13 -0.01 -6.37
C ASP A 104 11.15 1.51 -6.21
N PHE A 105 10.97 2.27 -7.32
CA PHE A 105 10.95 3.73 -7.28
C PHE A 105 9.91 4.32 -8.23
N VAL A 106 9.30 5.41 -7.79
CA VAL A 106 8.32 6.19 -8.55
C VAL A 106 8.66 7.66 -8.44
N ILE A 107 8.74 8.34 -9.57
CA ILE A 107 8.91 9.79 -9.65
C ILE A 107 7.55 10.39 -9.98
N LEU A 108 7.06 11.27 -9.12
CA LEU A 108 5.86 12.06 -9.34
C LEU A 108 6.23 13.51 -9.65
N ASP A 109 5.37 14.20 -10.39
CA ASP A 109 5.44 15.66 -10.51
C ASP A 109 4.90 16.37 -9.25
N SER A 110 4.94 17.69 -9.22
CA SER A 110 4.41 18.51 -8.12
C SER A 110 2.91 18.33 -7.86
N ASP A 111 2.16 17.88 -8.85
CA ASP A 111 0.72 17.65 -8.77
C ASP A 111 0.38 16.21 -8.33
N GLY A 112 1.41 15.37 -8.15
CA GLY A 112 1.28 13.97 -7.74
C GLY A 112 1.02 13.00 -8.91
N ASN A 113 1.15 13.42 -10.16
CA ASN A 113 1.04 12.51 -11.30
C ASN A 113 2.33 11.71 -11.49
N VAL A 114 2.19 10.48 -11.94
CA VAL A 114 3.34 9.60 -12.20
C VAL A 114 4.09 10.07 -13.45
N LYS A 115 5.32 10.58 -13.27
CA LYS A 115 6.23 10.92 -14.38
C LYS A 115 6.94 9.67 -14.88
N LYS A 116 7.59 8.93 -13.98
CA LYS A 116 8.38 7.74 -14.33
C LYS A 116 8.32 6.69 -13.24
N VAL A 117 8.51 5.46 -13.65
CA VAL A 117 8.55 4.28 -12.79
C VAL A 117 9.85 3.54 -13.04
N ILE A 118 10.56 3.14 -11.97
CA ILE A 118 11.90 2.55 -12.08
C ILE A 118 11.93 1.27 -11.26
N GLU A 119 12.38 0.19 -11.89
CA GLU A 119 12.63 -1.13 -11.28
C GLU A 119 14.13 -1.43 -11.33
N LEU A 120 14.69 -1.81 -10.18
CA LEU A 120 16.07 -2.29 -10.09
C LEU A 120 16.10 -3.79 -10.38
N ASN A 121 16.77 -4.17 -11.45
CA ASN A 121 16.90 -5.55 -11.84
C ASN A 121 18.05 -6.23 -11.05
N ASP A 122 17.70 -7.25 -10.28
CA ASP A 122 18.68 -8.10 -9.59
C ASP A 122 18.88 -9.41 -10.38
N PHE A 123 20.02 -9.55 -11.04
CA PHE A 123 20.33 -10.69 -11.89
C PHE A 123 20.55 -12.01 -11.14
N THR A 124 20.72 -11.97 -9.81
CA THR A 124 21.22 -13.13 -9.06
C THR A 124 20.25 -14.30 -8.98
N HIS A 125 18.95 -14.09 -9.30
CA HIS A 125 17.91 -15.13 -9.17
C HIS A 125 16.84 -15.07 -10.29
N ARG A 126 17.25 -15.26 -11.57
CA ARG A 126 16.28 -15.38 -12.68
C ARG A 126 15.57 -16.73 -12.67
N ASN A 127 14.38 -16.77 -12.06
CA ASN A 127 13.43 -17.87 -12.19
C ASN A 127 12.35 -17.48 -13.22
N ASN A 128 11.82 -18.44 -14.01
CA ASN A 128 10.76 -18.24 -15.02
C ASN A 128 9.54 -17.48 -14.47
N ASN A 129 9.20 -17.67 -13.21
CA ASN A 129 8.11 -16.94 -12.55
C ASN A 129 8.40 -15.44 -12.42
N ARG A 130 9.66 -15.07 -12.24
CA ARG A 130 10.10 -13.66 -12.14
C ARG A 130 10.03 -12.98 -13.51
N ILE A 131 10.51 -13.64 -14.55
CA ILE A 131 10.44 -13.15 -15.94
C ILE A 131 9.00 -12.87 -16.35
N ASN A 132 8.06 -13.78 -16.08
CA ASN A 132 6.63 -13.59 -16.39
C ASN A 132 6.02 -12.41 -15.60
N ARG A 133 6.43 -12.23 -14.34
CA ARG A 133 6.02 -11.08 -13.52
C ARG A 133 6.50 -9.76 -14.13
N ASP A 134 7.75 -9.69 -14.55
CA ASP A 134 8.38 -8.47 -15.07
C ASP A 134 7.76 -8.08 -16.42
N ILE A 135 7.51 -9.06 -17.30
CA ILE A 135 6.77 -8.86 -18.56
C ILE A 135 5.36 -8.32 -18.28
N GLU A 136 4.68 -8.87 -17.28
CA GLU A 136 3.33 -8.41 -16.92
C GLU A 136 3.33 -6.97 -16.41
N VAL A 137 4.23 -6.62 -15.50
CA VAL A 137 4.36 -5.25 -14.96
C VAL A 137 4.65 -4.26 -16.09
N LYS A 138 5.58 -4.61 -17.00
CA LYS A 138 5.88 -3.82 -18.20
C LYS A 138 4.65 -3.59 -19.08
N ASN A 139 3.85 -4.65 -19.33
CA ASN A 139 2.64 -4.56 -20.14
C ASN A 139 1.55 -3.70 -19.46
N ILE A 140 1.43 -3.76 -18.13
CA ILE A 140 0.50 -2.94 -17.36
C ILE A 140 0.85 -1.45 -17.55
N PHE A 141 2.10 -1.05 -17.30
CA PHE A 141 2.53 0.34 -17.46
C PHE A 141 2.40 0.83 -18.89
N LYS A 142 2.77 0.00 -19.87
CA LYS A 142 2.56 0.31 -21.29
C LYS A 142 1.09 0.57 -21.61
N SER A 143 0.16 -0.17 -21.01
CA SER A 143 -1.28 -0.03 -21.27
C SER A 143 -1.89 1.27 -20.73
N ILE A 144 -1.24 1.90 -19.77
CA ILE A 144 -1.67 3.19 -19.17
C ILE A 144 -0.80 4.38 -19.62
N GLY A 145 0.15 4.14 -20.55
CA GLY A 145 0.99 5.20 -21.11
C GLY A 145 2.11 5.70 -20.18
N VAL A 146 2.45 4.95 -19.13
CA VAL A 146 3.53 5.29 -18.19
C VAL A 146 4.80 4.53 -18.59
N GLU A 147 5.93 5.22 -18.61
CA GLU A 147 7.23 4.59 -18.88
C GLU A 147 7.73 3.81 -17.67
N LEU A 148 8.10 2.54 -17.89
CA LEU A 148 8.81 1.71 -16.93
C LEU A 148 10.27 1.61 -17.34
N ILE A 149 11.16 2.19 -16.57
CA ILE A 149 12.61 2.07 -16.69
C ILE A 149 13.06 0.84 -15.88
N THR A 150 13.73 -0.10 -16.52
CA THR A 150 14.38 -1.21 -15.83
C THR A 150 15.89 -1.01 -15.90
N ILE A 151 16.55 -1.00 -14.76
CA ILE A 151 17.99 -0.74 -14.69
C ILE A 151 18.71 -1.80 -13.86
N ASP A 152 19.89 -2.19 -14.29
CA ASP A 152 20.79 -3.05 -13.53
C ASP A 152 21.69 -2.20 -12.63
N PHE A 153 22.00 -2.68 -11.44
CA PHE A 153 22.83 -1.94 -10.49
C PHE A 153 24.19 -1.50 -11.11
N ASN A 154 24.79 -2.35 -11.95
CA ASN A 154 26.06 -2.06 -12.62
C ASN A 154 25.92 -0.99 -13.72
N ASP A 155 24.71 -0.79 -14.26
CA ASP A 155 24.41 0.18 -15.30
C ASP A 155 23.87 1.51 -14.77
N ARG A 156 23.93 1.74 -13.46
CA ARG A 156 23.39 2.94 -12.80
C ARG A 156 23.88 4.26 -13.38
N VAL A 157 25.08 4.28 -13.99
CA VAL A 157 25.60 5.47 -14.68
C VAL A 157 24.70 5.97 -15.81
N LYS A 158 23.87 5.07 -16.41
CA LYS A 158 22.91 5.40 -17.47
C LYS A 158 21.61 6.00 -16.91
N LEU A 159 21.43 6.00 -15.59
CA LEU A 159 20.16 6.39 -14.93
C LEU A 159 19.78 7.83 -15.27
N LYS A 160 20.76 8.74 -15.28
CA LYS A 160 20.55 10.15 -15.64
C LYS A 160 19.97 10.30 -17.04
N ASP A 161 20.57 9.64 -18.03
CA ASP A 161 20.12 9.74 -19.42
C ASP A 161 18.73 9.12 -19.60
N LEU A 162 18.43 8.03 -18.89
CA LEU A 162 17.12 7.38 -18.93
C LEU A 162 16.02 8.23 -18.28
N ILE A 163 16.32 8.93 -17.19
CA ILE A 163 15.34 9.79 -16.49
C ILE A 163 15.07 11.06 -17.31
N LEU A 164 16.10 11.68 -17.88
CA LEU A 164 15.99 12.98 -18.56
C LEU A 164 15.63 12.85 -20.05
N LYS A 165 15.50 11.63 -20.59
CA LYS A 165 15.31 11.40 -22.04
C LYS A 165 14.08 12.09 -22.64
N ASP A 166 12.99 12.25 -21.89
CA ASP A 166 11.72 12.78 -22.40
C ASP A 166 11.50 14.28 -22.14
N GLU A 167 12.41 14.95 -21.41
CA GLU A 167 12.30 16.38 -21.12
C GLU A 167 12.74 17.26 -22.32
N LYS A 168 13.18 16.64 -23.41
CA LYS A 168 13.68 17.32 -24.63
C LYS A 168 12.69 17.36 -25.80
N LYS A 169 11.38 17.16 -25.53
CA LYS A 169 10.35 17.30 -26.57
C LYS A 169 9.46 18.51 -26.37
#